data_eea2b5c831e5683481c1c4f92c624c1c
#
_entry.id   eea2b5c831e5683481c1c4f92c624c1c
#
_cell.length_a   1.000
_cell.length_b   1.000
_cell.length_c   1.000
_cell.angle_alpha   90.00
_cell.angle_beta   90.00
_cell.angle_gamma   90.00
#
_symmetry.space_group_name_H-M   'P 1'
#
loop_
_entity.id
_entity.type
_entity.pdbx_description
1 polymer ?
#
loop_
_entity_poly.entity_id
_entity_poly.type
_entity_poly.pdbx_seq_one_letter_code
_entity_poly.pdbx_strand_id
1 'polypeptide(L)'
;PLRPDRPAAAGELNAQAPFGADVITRIGKCAEIGVRPLREALAGQLDRLFAGLLRGRGVRPDRVRGVVLTGNTAMLHLFAGLDPAGLAAAPYTPQSLFGVLYNARGYFPTLPPAAPVYLAPCVGAFVGADTVCALLACRLEPRELLLDVGTNGELALMTEEGALCCSAAAGPAFEGAGLRCGMVAADGAICAAA
;
A
#
# COMPACT_ATOMS: atom_id res chain seq x y z
N PRO A 1 24.83 3.44 -14.28
CA PRO A 1 24.54 2.58 -13.14
C PRO A 1 23.81 3.42 -12.10
N LEU A 2 22.61 2.97 -11.68
CA LEU A 2 21.90 3.59 -10.57
C LEU A 2 22.78 3.41 -9.33
N ARG A 3 23.09 4.50 -8.65
CA ARG A 3 23.80 4.41 -7.37
C ARG A 3 22.84 3.80 -6.35
N PRO A 4 23.16 2.66 -5.73
CA PRO A 4 22.28 1.99 -4.77
C PRO A 4 21.99 2.85 -3.52
N ASP A 5 22.81 3.84 -3.26
CA ASP A 5 22.74 4.77 -2.15
C ASP A 5 21.75 5.94 -2.34
N ARG A 6 21.19 6.11 -3.52
CA ARG A 6 20.20 7.18 -3.82
C ARG A 6 19.02 6.65 -4.64
N PRO A 7 18.04 6.01 -4.03
CA PRO A 7 16.83 5.59 -4.72
C PRO A 7 16.08 6.82 -5.27
N ALA A 8 15.48 6.66 -6.46
CA ALA A 8 14.52 7.63 -6.95
C ALA A 8 13.17 7.38 -6.27
N ALA A 9 12.48 8.44 -5.90
CA ALA A 9 11.14 8.38 -5.35
C ALA A 9 10.20 9.29 -6.14
N ALA A 10 8.94 8.90 -6.23
CA ALA A 10 7.85 9.71 -6.74
C ALA A 10 6.59 9.39 -5.93
N GLY A 11 5.71 10.36 -5.77
CA GLY A 11 4.46 10.20 -5.06
C GLY A 11 3.40 11.13 -5.63
N GLU A 12 2.15 10.71 -5.54
CA GLU A 12 0.97 11.47 -5.92
C GLU A 12 -0.15 11.16 -4.93
N LEU A 13 -1.16 12.04 -4.84
CA LEU A 13 -2.40 11.73 -4.16
C LEU A 13 -3.06 10.50 -4.80
N ASN A 14 -3.62 9.63 -3.96
CA ASN A 14 -4.20 8.37 -4.42
C ASN A 14 -5.35 8.62 -5.41
N ALA A 15 -5.22 8.11 -6.63
CA ALA A 15 -6.23 8.23 -7.68
C ALA A 15 -7.56 7.55 -7.33
N GLN A 16 -7.61 6.77 -6.27
CA GLN A 16 -8.84 6.16 -5.76
C GLN A 16 -9.62 7.08 -4.79
N ALA A 17 -9.12 8.28 -4.46
CA ALA A 17 -9.81 9.23 -3.59
C ALA A 17 -11.25 9.55 -4.01
N PRO A 18 -11.60 9.67 -5.33
CA PRO A 18 -12.99 9.86 -5.76
C PRO A 18 -13.93 8.71 -5.44
N PHE A 19 -13.40 7.50 -5.19
CA PHE A 19 -14.20 6.31 -4.83
C PHE A 19 -14.38 6.14 -3.33
N GLY A 20 -13.65 6.90 -2.51
CA GLY A 20 -13.72 6.88 -1.06
C GLY A 20 -12.46 7.41 -0.42
N ALA A 21 -12.62 8.14 0.69
CA ALA A 21 -11.50 8.73 1.42
C ALA A 21 -10.63 7.67 2.12
N ASP A 22 -11.25 6.59 2.58
CA ASP A 22 -10.63 5.50 3.33
C ASP A 22 -10.89 4.12 2.71
N VAL A 23 -10.30 3.09 3.30
CA VAL A 23 -10.41 1.71 2.83
C VAL A 23 -11.84 1.18 2.89
N ILE A 24 -12.58 1.46 3.97
CA ILE A 24 -13.94 0.94 4.16
C ILE A 24 -14.90 1.54 3.13
N THR A 25 -14.81 2.85 2.90
CA THR A 25 -15.63 3.51 1.88
C THR A 25 -15.33 3.01 0.47
N ARG A 26 -14.05 2.69 0.17
CA ARG A 26 -13.66 2.08 -1.11
C ARG A 26 -14.19 0.66 -1.26
N ILE A 27 -14.20 -0.15 -0.19
CA ILE A 27 -14.81 -1.49 -0.20
C ILE A 27 -16.31 -1.37 -0.47
N GLY A 28 -17.01 -0.47 0.23
CA GLY A 28 -18.42 -0.19 -0.03
C GLY A 28 -18.67 0.22 -1.47
N LYS A 29 -17.81 1.07 -2.03
CA LYS A 29 -17.91 1.49 -3.45
C LYS A 29 -17.72 0.32 -4.42
N CYS A 30 -16.85 -0.64 -4.10
CA CYS A 30 -16.71 -1.86 -4.91
C CYS A 30 -18.02 -2.68 -4.96
N ALA A 31 -18.80 -2.69 -3.89
CA ALA A 31 -20.10 -3.37 -3.91
C ALA A 31 -21.10 -2.72 -4.87
N GLU A 32 -21.00 -1.40 -5.11
CA GLU A 32 -21.89 -0.65 -6.00
C GLU A 32 -21.47 -0.76 -7.48
N ILE A 33 -20.16 -0.59 -7.77
CA ILE A 33 -19.66 -0.41 -9.14
C ILE A 33 -18.66 -1.48 -9.58
N GLY A 34 -18.39 -2.47 -8.73
CA GLY A 34 -17.34 -3.47 -8.94
C GLY A 34 -15.94 -2.96 -8.62
N VAL A 35 -14.99 -3.89 -8.54
CA VAL A 35 -13.57 -3.60 -8.21
C VAL A 35 -12.81 -2.98 -9.37
N ARG A 36 -13.26 -3.23 -10.61
CA ARG A 36 -12.52 -2.86 -11.84
C ARG A 36 -12.18 -1.37 -11.94
N PRO A 37 -13.11 -0.41 -11.71
CA PRO A 37 -12.78 1.02 -11.80
C PRO A 37 -11.70 1.44 -10.81
N LEU A 38 -11.73 0.92 -9.58
CA LEU A 38 -10.73 1.23 -8.55
C LEU A 38 -9.37 0.63 -8.91
N ARG A 39 -9.36 -0.60 -9.45
CA ARG A 39 -8.14 -1.24 -9.95
C ARG A 39 -7.50 -0.44 -11.08
N GLU A 40 -8.28 -0.04 -12.08
CA GLU A 40 -7.80 0.71 -13.25
C GLU A 40 -7.23 2.08 -12.85
N ALA A 41 -7.87 2.78 -11.91
CA ALA A 41 -7.40 4.04 -11.37
C ALA A 41 -6.02 3.88 -10.70
N LEU A 42 -5.87 2.85 -9.84
CA LEU A 42 -4.62 2.59 -9.10
C LEU A 42 -3.51 2.13 -10.05
N ALA A 43 -3.77 1.13 -10.89
CA ALA A 43 -2.77 0.59 -11.81
C ALA A 43 -2.29 1.67 -12.80
N GLY A 44 -3.21 2.46 -13.34
CA GLY A 44 -2.87 3.57 -14.24
C GLY A 44 -2.04 4.66 -13.56
N GLN A 45 -2.32 4.98 -12.30
CA GLN A 45 -1.49 5.91 -11.52
C GLN A 45 -0.08 5.37 -11.31
N LEU A 46 0.04 4.13 -10.86
CA LEU A 46 1.34 3.49 -10.64
C LEU A 46 2.16 3.40 -11.93
N ASP A 47 1.54 3.06 -13.06
CA ASP A 47 2.22 3.01 -14.36
C ASP A 47 2.75 4.39 -14.78
N ARG A 48 1.98 5.48 -14.59
CA ARG A 48 2.46 6.85 -14.84
C ARG A 48 3.65 7.23 -13.95
N LEU A 49 3.60 6.88 -12.67
CA LEU A 49 4.72 7.10 -11.74
C LEU A 49 5.97 6.33 -12.17
N PHE A 50 5.83 5.05 -12.55
CA PHE A 50 6.93 4.26 -13.11
C PHE A 50 7.52 4.92 -14.37
N ALA A 51 6.67 5.29 -15.33
CA ALA A 51 7.10 5.95 -16.55
C ALA A 51 7.88 7.24 -16.26
N GLY A 52 7.41 8.03 -15.28
CA GLY A 52 8.08 9.25 -14.80
C GLY A 52 9.46 8.96 -14.21
N LEU A 53 9.54 8.00 -13.30
CA LEU A 53 10.81 7.59 -12.66
C LEU A 53 11.82 7.07 -13.67
N LEU A 54 11.40 6.22 -14.62
CA LEU A 54 12.28 5.67 -15.65
C LEU A 54 12.83 6.78 -16.56
N ARG A 55 11.96 7.69 -17.03
CA ARG A 55 12.38 8.85 -17.83
C ARG A 55 13.36 9.75 -17.07
N GLY A 56 13.03 10.09 -15.83
CA GLY A 56 13.88 10.97 -15.00
C GLY A 56 15.25 10.39 -14.69
N ARG A 57 15.41 9.07 -14.81
CA ARG A 57 16.70 8.37 -14.62
C ARG A 57 17.34 7.86 -15.91
N GLY A 58 16.73 8.09 -17.07
CA GLY A 58 17.24 7.58 -18.35
C GLY A 58 17.28 6.05 -18.40
N VAL A 59 16.39 5.37 -17.68
CA VAL A 59 16.33 3.90 -17.61
C VAL A 59 15.30 3.40 -18.61
N ARG A 60 15.69 2.48 -19.46
CA ARG A 60 14.77 1.82 -20.41
C ARG A 60 13.87 0.83 -19.65
N PRO A 61 12.59 0.71 -20.03
CA PRO A 61 11.64 -0.21 -19.38
C PRO A 61 12.09 -1.67 -19.35
N ASP A 62 12.80 -2.15 -20.41
CA ASP A 62 13.32 -3.51 -20.48
C ASP A 62 14.48 -3.80 -19.50
N ARG A 63 14.99 -2.78 -18.83
CA ARG A 63 16.00 -2.93 -17.77
C ARG A 63 15.39 -3.11 -16.39
N VAL A 64 14.08 -2.95 -16.25
CA VAL A 64 13.37 -3.23 -15.00
C VAL A 64 13.35 -4.74 -14.77
N ARG A 65 13.88 -5.17 -13.65
CA ARG A 65 13.99 -6.60 -13.29
C ARG A 65 12.75 -7.15 -12.61
N GLY A 66 11.99 -6.29 -11.99
CA GLY A 66 10.74 -6.66 -11.32
C GLY A 66 10.17 -5.48 -10.56
N VAL A 67 8.93 -5.66 -10.13
CA VAL A 67 8.17 -4.73 -9.29
C VAL A 67 7.79 -5.47 -8.01
N VAL A 68 7.97 -4.85 -6.87
CA VAL A 68 7.42 -5.31 -5.60
C VAL A 68 6.36 -4.32 -5.17
N LEU A 69 5.17 -4.84 -4.88
CA LEU A 69 4.07 -4.06 -4.33
C LEU A 69 3.83 -4.45 -2.88
N THR A 70 3.74 -3.45 -2.04
CA THR A 70 3.39 -3.56 -0.65
C THR A 70 2.28 -2.56 -0.32
N GLY A 71 1.53 -2.83 0.73
CA GLY A 71 0.42 -2.01 1.20
C GLY A 71 -0.49 -2.82 2.09
N ASN A 72 -1.54 -2.20 2.62
CA ASN A 72 -2.53 -2.93 3.41
C ASN A 72 -3.30 -3.95 2.55
N THR A 73 -3.90 -4.93 3.22
CA THR A 73 -4.53 -6.08 2.56
C THR A 73 -5.62 -5.66 1.57
N ALA A 74 -6.43 -4.65 1.89
CA ALA A 74 -7.48 -4.19 1.01
C ALA A 74 -6.93 -3.50 -0.24
N MET A 75 -5.87 -2.69 -0.12
CA MET A 75 -5.23 -2.04 -1.27
C MET A 75 -4.64 -3.06 -2.24
N LEU A 76 -4.05 -4.15 -1.73
CA LEU A 76 -3.57 -5.23 -2.60
C LEU A 76 -4.70 -5.98 -3.28
N HIS A 77 -5.88 -6.18 -2.61
CA HIS A 77 -7.09 -6.72 -3.26
C HIS A 77 -7.54 -5.82 -4.41
N LEU A 78 -7.65 -4.51 -4.17
CA LEU A 78 -8.06 -3.55 -5.19
C LEU A 78 -7.08 -3.56 -6.38
N PHE A 79 -5.78 -3.62 -6.13
CA PHE A 79 -4.78 -3.73 -7.19
C PHE A 79 -4.91 -5.04 -7.99
N ALA A 80 -5.03 -6.16 -7.30
CA ALA A 80 -5.15 -7.47 -7.92
C ALA A 80 -6.49 -7.66 -8.66
N GLY A 81 -7.49 -6.83 -8.37
CA GLY A 81 -8.85 -6.95 -8.91
C GLY A 81 -9.67 -8.03 -8.21
N LEU A 82 -9.32 -8.36 -6.96
CA LEU A 82 -10.05 -9.27 -6.09
C LEU A 82 -11.14 -8.51 -5.33
N ASP A 83 -12.27 -9.16 -5.09
CA ASP A 83 -13.35 -8.56 -4.30
C ASP A 83 -12.91 -8.38 -2.83
N PRO A 84 -12.89 -7.15 -2.32
CA PRO A 84 -12.49 -6.87 -0.94
C PRO A 84 -13.64 -7.01 0.07
N ALA A 85 -14.85 -7.40 -0.32
CA ALA A 85 -16.04 -7.40 0.56
C ALA A 85 -15.82 -8.18 1.86
N GLY A 86 -15.10 -9.31 1.80
CA GLY A 86 -14.79 -10.12 2.97
C GLY A 86 -13.92 -9.42 4.03
N LEU A 87 -13.31 -8.28 3.70
CA LEU A 87 -12.51 -7.48 4.64
C LEU A 87 -13.34 -6.48 5.45
N ALA A 88 -14.58 -6.20 5.05
CA ALA A 88 -15.44 -5.20 5.69
C ALA A 88 -16.37 -5.77 6.76
N ALA A 89 -16.56 -7.08 6.81
CA ALA A 89 -17.49 -7.73 7.74
C ALA A 89 -16.88 -8.98 8.36
N ALA A 90 -17.23 -9.23 9.64
CA ALA A 90 -16.80 -10.45 10.32
C ALA A 90 -17.22 -11.71 9.54
N PRO A 91 -16.36 -12.71 9.46
CA PRO A 91 -15.10 -12.94 10.17
C PRO A 91 -13.85 -12.28 9.55
N TYR A 92 -13.99 -11.25 8.71
CA TYR A 92 -12.90 -10.48 8.08
C TYR A 92 -11.92 -11.37 7.30
N THR A 93 -12.48 -12.17 6.39
CA THR A 93 -11.71 -13.16 5.63
C THR A 93 -11.27 -12.59 4.28
N PRO A 94 -9.96 -12.37 4.06
CA PRO A 94 -9.43 -11.95 2.77
C PRO A 94 -9.53 -13.08 1.73
N GLN A 95 -9.74 -12.75 0.45
CA GLN A 95 -9.67 -13.73 -0.63
C GLN A 95 -8.23 -14.21 -0.87
N SER A 96 -7.23 -13.39 -0.54
CA SER A 96 -5.82 -13.72 -0.66
C SER A 96 -5.00 -13.02 0.42
N LEU A 97 -4.01 -13.70 0.95
CA LEU A 97 -2.94 -13.12 1.77
C LEU A 97 -1.68 -12.83 0.94
N PHE A 98 -1.77 -12.97 -0.38
CA PHE A 98 -0.72 -12.66 -1.35
C PHE A 98 0.57 -13.49 -1.14
N GLY A 99 1.76 -12.88 -1.25
CA GLY A 99 3.00 -13.64 -1.37
C GLY A 99 3.12 -14.30 -2.76
N VAL A 100 2.52 -13.69 -3.78
CA VAL A 100 2.34 -14.26 -5.12
C VAL A 100 2.99 -13.41 -6.20
N LEU A 101 3.36 -14.08 -7.28
CA LEU A 101 3.99 -13.47 -8.44
C LEU A 101 2.97 -13.35 -9.58
N TYR A 102 2.79 -12.13 -10.05
CA TYR A 102 2.07 -11.80 -11.29
C TYR A 102 3.06 -11.40 -12.38
N ASN A 103 2.56 -11.06 -13.55
CA ASN A 103 3.32 -10.38 -14.58
C ASN A 103 2.74 -8.97 -14.84
N ALA A 104 3.52 -8.10 -15.49
CA ALA A 104 3.13 -6.71 -15.74
C ALA A 104 1.94 -6.58 -16.70
N ARG A 105 1.59 -7.63 -17.43
CA ARG A 105 0.49 -7.61 -18.41
C ARG A 105 -0.82 -7.19 -17.74
N GLY A 106 -1.42 -6.13 -18.24
CA GLY A 106 -2.69 -5.61 -17.73
C GLY A 106 -2.59 -4.78 -16.43
N TYR A 107 -1.36 -4.56 -15.94
CA TYR A 107 -1.11 -3.68 -14.78
C TYR A 107 -0.21 -2.51 -15.15
N PHE A 108 0.88 -2.77 -15.86
CA PHE A 108 1.92 -1.80 -16.18
C PHE A 108 2.25 -1.81 -17.67
N PRO A 109 1.48 -1.10 -18.51
CA PRO A 109 1.76 -0.96 -19.94
C PRO A 109 3.17 -0.43 -20.26
N THR A 110 3.74 0.37 -19.37
CA THR A 110 5.11 0.90 -19.49
C THR A 110 6.19 -0.21 -19.44
N LEU A 111 5.90 -1.33 -18.77
CA LEU A 111 6.88 -2.41 -18.56
C LEU A 111 6.70 -3.53 -19.59
N PRO A 112 7.75 -4.35 -19.84
CA PRO A 112 7.60 -5.56 -20.62
C PRO A 112 6.48 -6.44 -20.04
N PRO A 113 5.59 -7.02 -20.87
CA PRO A 113 4.44 -7.78 -20.37
C PRO A 113 4.80 -8.96 -19.46
N ALA A 114 6.00 -9.52 -19.62
CA ALA A 114 6.50 -10.62 -18.80
C ALA A 114 7.29 -10.16 -17.56
N ALA A 115 7.45 -8.84 -17.35
CA ALA A 115 8.15 -8.36 -16.16
C ALA A 115 7.44 -8.85 -14.89
N PRO A 116 8.18 -9.44 -13.92
CA PRO A 116 7.58 -9.96 -12.71
C PRO A 116 7.06 -8.84 -11.81
N VAL A 117 5.86 -9.04 -11.26
CA VAL A 117 5.20 -8.16 -10.28
C VAL A 117 4.87 -9.00 -9.05
N TYR A 118 5.63 -8.83 -7.99
CA TYR A 118 5.44 -9.55 -6.74
C TYR A 118 4.58 -8.73 -5.79
N LEU A 119 3.46 -9.29 -5.36
CA LEU A 119 2.64 -8.75 -4.29
C LEU A 119 3.12 -9.39 -2.99
N ALA A 120 3.65 -8.56 -2.09
CA ALA A 120 4.19 -9.02 -0.83
C ALA A 120 3.10 -9.65 0.07
N PRO A 121 3.44 -10.62 0.94
CA PRO A 121 2.46 -11.32 1.76
C PRO A 121 1.89 -10.44 2.85
N CYS A 122 0.60 -10.65 3.16
CA CYS A 122 -0.10 -10.07 4.31
C CYS A 122 -0.17 -11.11 5.44
N VAL A 123 -0.30 -10.65 6.68
CA VAL A 123 -0.54 -11.49 7.85
C VAL A 123 -2.03 -11.80 8.01
N GLY A 124 -2.88 -10.82 7.73
CA GLY A 124 -4.33 -10.95 7.87
C GLY A 124 -5.09 -9.80 7.24
N ALA A 125 -6.36 -9.69 7.54
CA ALA A 125 -7.24 -8.64 7.01
C ALA A 125 -6.75 -7.22 7.35
N PHE A 126 -6.26 -7.04 8.57
CA PHE A 126 -5.87 -5.73 9.13
C PHE A 126 -4.36 -5.53 9.30
N VAL A 127 -3.56 -6.57 9.04
CA VAL A 127 -2.10 -6.50 9.06
C VAL A 127 -1.59 -6.85 7.68
N GLY A 128 -1.25 -5.82 6.93
CA GLY A 128 -0.93 -5.91 5.51
C GLY A 128 0.53 -6.25 5.22
N ALA A 129 0.85 -6.21 3.95
CA ALA A 129 2.20 -6.43 3.45
C ALA A 129 3.16 -5.28 3.79
N ASP A 130 2.65 -4.08 4.05
CA ASP A 130 3.38 -2.93 4.57
C ASP A 130 4.05 -3.26 5.90
N THR A 131 3.29 -3.79 6.87
CA THR A 131 3.83 -4.26 8.16
C THR A 131 4.86 -5.37 7.97
N VAL A 132 4.62 -6.35 7.09
CA VAL A 132 5.59 -7.42 6.80
C VAL A 132 6.88 -6.85 6.22
N CYS A 133 6.79 -5.92 5.28
CA CYS A 133 7.96 -5.28 4.69
C CYS A 133 8.71 -4.40 5.71
N ALA A 134 8.00 -3.73 6.62
CA ALA A 134 8.61 -2.97 7.70
C ALA A 134 9.38 -3.88 8.66
N LEU A 135 8.81 -5.02 9.07
CA LEU A 135 9.51 -6.02 9.89
C LEU A 135 10.80 -6.51 9.23
N LEU A 136 10.75 -6.83 7.93
CA LEU A 136 11.93 -7.25 7.17
C LEU A 136 13.00 -6.16 7.09
N ALA A 137 12.58 -4.90 6.95
CA ALA A 137 13.50 -3.77 6.86
C ALA A 137 14.15 -3.42 8.21
N CYS A 138 13.39 -3.50 9.30
CA CYS A 138 13.85 -3.17 10.64
C CYS A 138 14.75 -4.27 11.25
N ARG A 139 14.62 -5.52 10.80
CA ARG A 139 15.40 -6.67 11.32
C ARG A 139 15.36 -6.80 12.83
N LEU A 140 14.16 -6.77 13.38
CA LEU A 140 13.93 -6.79 14.82
C LEU A 140 14.40 -8.08 15.46
N GLU A 141 14.99 -7.95 16.65
CA GLU A 141 15.36 -9.04 17.54
C GLU A 141 14.18 -9.43 18.46
N PRO A 142 14.20 -10.63 19.07
CA PRO A 142 13.20 -11.00 20.07
C PRO A 142 13.04 -9.96 21.18
N ARG A 143 11.79 -9.63 21.54
CA ARG A 143 11.36 -8.60 22.52
C ARG A 143 11.39 -7.16 21.97
N GLU A 144 11.69 -6.96 20.69
CA GLU A 144 11.52 -5.66 20.04
C GLU A 144 10.13 -5.52 19.45
N LEU A 145 9.63 -4.29 19.47
CA LEU A 145 8.29 -3.91 19.00
C LEU A 145 8.39 -2.97 17.81
N LEU A 146 7.78 -3.34 16.70
CA LEU A 146 7.44 -2.42 15.63
C LEU A 146 6.10 -1.76 15.95
N LEU A 147 6.05 -0.45 15.83
CA LEU A 147 4.83 0.33 15.90
C LEU A 147 4.74 1.20 14.64
N ASP A 148 3.75 0.92 13.80
CA ASP A 148 3.41 1.74 12.63
C ASP A 148 2.21 2.61 12.99
N VAL A 149 2.45 3.92 13.10
CA VAL A 149 1.43 4.88 13.54
C VAL A 149 0.88 5.62 12.32
N GLY A 150 -0.27 5.17 11.83
CA GLY A 150 -1.01 5.78 10.74
C GLY A 150 -2.47 6.01 11.09
N THR A 151 -3.35 5.97 10.12
CA THR A 151 -4.81 5.98 10.33
C THR A 151 -5.25 4.83 11.23
N ASN A 152 -4.61 3.68 11.10
CA ASN A 152 -4.60 2.61 12.09
C ASN A 152 -3.23 2.54 12.76
N GLY A 153 -3.15 1.82 13.89
CA GLY A 153 -1.89 1.51 14.54
C GLY A 153 -1.61 0.02 14.40
N GLU A 154 -0.65 -0.35 13.56
CA GLU A 154 -0.18 -1.72 13.46
C GLU A 154 0.97 -1.94 14.44
N LEU A 155 0.86 -3.03 15.22
CA LEU A 155 1.87 -3.44 16.18
C LEU A 155 2.38 -4.83 15.81
N ALA A 156 3.69 -5.02 15.89
CA ALA A 156 4.30 -6.33 15.72
C ALA A 156 5.41 -6.53 16.74
N LEU A 157 5.19 -7.46 17.66
CA LEU A 157 6.16 -7.85 18.69
C LEU A 157 6.93 -9.08 18.20
N MET A 158 8.24 -8.95 18.12
CA MET A 158 9.11 -10.10 17.84
C MET A 158 9.25 -10.99 19.08
N THR A 159 9.08 -12.28 18.88
CA THR A 159 9.30 -13.34 19.88
C THR A 159 10.31 -14.35 19.37
N GLU A 160 10.74 -15.27 20.22
CA GLU A 160 11.61 -16.39 19.82
C GLU A 160 10.93 -17.31 18.78
N GLU A 161 9.59 -17.33 18.73
CA GLU A 161 8.81 -18.20 17.85
C GLU A 161 8.34 -17.48 16.57
N GLY A 162 8.51 -16.15 16.47
CA GLY A 162 8.09 -15.32 15.36
C GLY A 162 7.43 -14.02 15.78
N ALA A 163 6.77 -13.33 14.86
CA ALA A 163 6.11 -12.05 15.12
C ALA A 163 4.63 -12.25 15.53
N LEU A 164 4.25 -11.64 16.66
CA LEU A 164 2.86 -11.46 17.05
C LEU A 164 2.38 -10.09 16.57
N CYS A 165 1.35 -10.08 15.73
CA CYS A 165 0.86 -8.85 15.11
C CYS A 165 -0.58 -8.55 15.51
N CYS A 166 -0.89 -7.27 15.67
CA CYS A 166 -2.26 -6.79 15.78
C CYS A 166 -2.39 -5.41 15.11
N SER A 167 -3.62 -4.99 14.87
CA SER A 167 -3.96 -3.67 14.38
C SER A 167 -5.05 -3.07 15.25
N ALA A 168 -4.94 -1.79 15.56
CA ALA A 168 -5.90 -1.03 16.33
C ALA A 168 -6.34 0.21 15.53
N ALA A 169 -7.60 0.59 15.64
CA ALA A 169 -8.07 1.84 15.08
C ALA A 169 -7.47 3.01 15.88
N ALA A 170 -6.57 3.77 15.27
CA ALA A 170 -5.95 4.95 15.87
C ALA A 170 -6.70 6.24 15.51
N GLY A 171 -7.38 6.25 14.36
CA GLY A 171 -8.10 7.39 13.81
C GLY A 171 -7.19 8.34 13.02
N PRO A 172 -7.75 9.08 12.05
CA PRO A 172 -7.01 9.94 11.12
C PRO A 172 -6.69 11.32 11.72
N ALA A 173 -6.16 11.37 12.96
CA ALA A 173 -5.87 12.63 13.63
C ALA A 173 -4.74 13.42 12.94
N PHE A 174 -3.71 12.73 12.47
CA PHE A 174 -2.60 13.36 11.77
C PHE A 174 -2.96 13.81 10.35
N GLU A 175 -3.99 13.21 9.76
CA GLU A 175 -4.57 13.63 8.48
C GLU A 175 -5.58 14.78 8.65
N GLY A 176 -5.76 15.29 9.86
CA GLY A 176 -6.63 16.40 10.19
C GLY A 176 -8.13 16.07 10.23
N ALA A 177 -8.51 14.81 10.07
CA ALA A 177 -9.90 14.40 10.17
C ALA A 177 -10.36 14.33 11.63
N GLY A 178 -11.60 14.78 11.88
CA GLY A 178 -12.17 14.80 13.22
C GLY A 178 -11.64 15.90 14.17
N LEU A 179 -10.68 16.70 13.74
CA LEU A 179 -10.19 17.87 14.47
C LEU A 179 -10.95 19.13 14.04
N ARG A 180 -11.33 19.99 15.00
CA ARG A 180 -12.12 21.20 14.73
C ARG A 180 -11.43 22.15 13.74
N CYS A 181 -10.09 22.23 13.78
CA CYS A 181 -9.26 23.05 12.88
C CYS A 181 -8.25 22.17 12.13
N GLY A 182 -8.53 20.87 11.99
CA GLY A 182 -7.68 19.96 11.24
C GLY A 182 -7.78 20.22 9.74
N MET A 183 -6.67 20.01 9.04
CA MET A 183 -6.63 20.03 7.59
C MET A 183 -5.62 18.98 7.09
N VAL A 184 -5.84 18.49 5.90
CA VAL A 184 -4.85 17.60 5.24
C VAL A 184 -3.54 18.34 5.02
N ALA A 185 -2.44 17.59 4.84
CA ALA A 185 -1.13 18.15 4.53
C ALA A 185 -1.18 18.86 3.16
N ALA A 186 -1.42 20.18 3.20
CA ALA A 186 -1.51 21.07 2.06
C ALA A 186 -0.85 22.42 2.42
N ASP A 187 -0.72 23.31 1.44
CA ASP A 187 -0.19 24.65 1.69
C ASP A 187 -1.03 25.35 2.78
N GLY A 188 -0.35 25.83 3.82
CA GLY A 188 -0.96 26.44 4.99
C GLY A 188 -1.19 25.51 6.16
N ALA A 189 -0.95 24.20 6.03
CA ALA A 189 -0.97 23.28 7.15
C ALA A 189 0.22 23.53 8.09
N ILE A 190 -0.04 23.53 9.41
CA ILE A 190 1.02 23.65 10.41
C ILE A 190 1.75 22.30 10.45
N CYS A 191 3.02 22.28 10.06
CA CYS A 191 3.86 21.08 10.04
C CYS A 191 4.95 21.08 11.13
N ALA A 192 5.15 22.24 11.78
CA ALA A 192 6.05 22.37 12.92
C ALA A 192 5.61 23.52 13.82
N ALA A 193 5.84 23.40 15.10
CA ALA A 193 5.69 24.47 16.08
C ALA A 193 7.00 24.57 16.88
N ALA A 194 7.50 25.80 17.12
CA ALA A 194 8.67 26.05 17.93
C ALA A 194 8.27 26.38 19.36
#